data_7327ea123122590c8e8b8a84c4da6482
#
_entry.id   7327ea123122590c8e8b8a84c4da6482
#
_cell.length_a   1.000
_cell.length_b   1.000
_cell.length_c   1.000
_cell.angle_alpha   90.00
_cell.angle_beta   90.00
_cell.angle_gamma   90.00
#
_symmetry.space_group_name_H-M   'P 1'
#
loop_
_entity.id
_entity.type
_entity.pdbx_description
1 polymer ?
#
loop_
_entity_poly.entity_id
_entity_poly.type
_entity_poly.pdbx_seq_one_letter_code
_entity_poly.pdbx_strand_id
1 'polypeptide(L)'
;MSDAAKPALHDLTAHATHVGESPARRLSTMAGALVGSEILKIAADIRTLITQGHKICNLTVGDFDPKQFAIPELLQRAVQRALEAHETNYPPANGMLELRQALQRYYERDLGLKYPVDSFLVAGGARPVIYGTYRTLVDQGDTVIYPVPSWNNNHYVHMCGARGVPVVCGPETRFLPTGDALLNELPSARLVCLNSPLNPTGTAIDADALRGICEAILAENRARERYGARPVYLMYDHIYWMLCFGGTHHVTPPGLVPEMARYTIFVDGISKAFAATGLRVGWAVGPTDVIRQMSAVLGHVGAWAPRPEQVATVALLDDPAAIETYHATFLSGIASRLDLLHRGFQAMKSEGLAVDSIPPMGAIYLTVKLCPFGKTTPGGQVLQRNEDIRKYVLTEAGVGIVPFQAFGVPGEEGWFRLSVGAASEAEITAALPRLAAAMRALKG
;
A
#
# COMPACT_ATOMS: atom_id res chain seq x y z
N MET A 1 54.15 -2.32 -11.27
CA MET A 1 52.81 -2.69 -10.72
C MET A 1 53.12 -3.65 -9.60
N SER A 2 52.96 -3.24 -8.33
CA SER A 2 53.28 -4.08 -7.17
C SER A 2 52.26 -5.23 -7.09
N ASP A 3 52.79 -6.43 -7.01
CA ASP A 3 52.02 -7.67 -6.77
C ASP A 3 51.46 -7.61 -5.32
N ALA A 4 50.36 -6.92 -5.14
CA ALA A 4 49.69 -6.85 -3.86
C ALA A 4 49.12 -8.24 -3.58
N ALA A 5 49.74 -8.96 -2.62
CA ALA A 5 49.29 -10.26 -2.19
C ALA A 5 47.78 -10.22 -1.88
N LYS A 6 46.98 -11.15 -2.45
CA LYS A 6 45.56 -11.26 -2.12
C LYS A 6 45.41 -11.46 -0.61
N PRO A 7 44.47 -10.75 0.03
CA PRO A 7 44.22 -10.93 1.46
C PRO A 7 43.86 -12.38 1.77
N ALA A 8 44.35 -12.90 2.93
CA ALA A 8 44.01 -14.21 3.37
C ALA A 8 42.48 -14.33 3.57
N LEU A 9 41.89 -15.45 3.11
CA LEU A 9 40.49 -15.75 3.35
C LEU A 9 40.29 -16.14 4.82
N HIS A 10 39.51 -15.38 5.54
CA HIS A 10 39.05 -15.71 6.88
C HIS A 10 37.61 -16.25 6.79
N ASP A 11 37.41 -17.53 7.11
CA ASP A 11 36.07 -18.09 7.26
C ASP A 11 35.47 -17.63 8.59
N LEU A 12 34.54 -16.70 8.55
CA LEU A 12 33.87 -16.14 9.72
C LEU A 12 32.47 -16.72 9.95
N THR A 13 32.08 -17.75 9.18
CA THR A 13 30.72 -18.30 9.20
C THR A 13 30.33 -18.75 10.61
N ALA A 14 31.23 -19.48 11.32
CA ALA A 14 30.96 -19.97 12.67
C ALA A 14 30.85 -18.81 13.70
N HIS A 15 31.54 -17.69 13.48
CA HIS A 15 31.53 -16.53 14.38
C HIS A 15 30.36 -15.58 14.06
N ALA A 16 29.84 -15.60 12.82
CA ALA A 16 28.72 -14.77 12.39
C ALA A 16 27.36 -15.33 12.84
N THR A 17 27.28 -16.61 13.20
CA THR A 17 26.06 -17.26 13.70
C THR A 17 26.06 -17.31 15.22
N HIS A 18 25.09 -16.62 15.84
CA HIS A 18 24.87 -16.70 17.29
C HIS A 18 23.86 -17.81 17.59
N VAL A 19 24.36 -18.93 18.11
CA VAL A 19 23.52 -20.06 18.57
C VAL A 19 23.27 -19.89 20.07
N GLY A 20 22.02 -19.87 20.50
CA GLY A 20 21.63 -19.96 21.90
C GLY A 20 21.41 -18.67 22.69
N GLU A 21 21.68 -17.47 22.13
CA GLU A 21 21.37 -16.21 22.81
C GLU A 21 20.00 -15.64 22.41
N SER A 22 19.22 -15.19 23.41
CA SER A 22 17.95 -14.52 23.17
C SER A 22 18.15 -13.23 22.36
N PRO A 23 17.40 -13.00 21.25
CA PRO A 23 17.42 -11.75 20.50
C PRO A 23 17.24 -10.50 21.39
N ALA A 24 16.46 -10.59 22.46
CA ALA A 24 16.21 -9.50 23.41
C ALA A 24 17.46 -8.95 24.10
N ARG A 25 18.55 -9.74 24.17
CA ARG A 25 19.83 -9.30 24.75
C ARG A 25 20.75 -8.61 23.77
N ARG A 26 20.50 -8.76 22.46
CA ARG A 26 21.41 -8.29 21.39
C ARG A 26 20.84 -7.17 20.57
N LEU A 27 19.50 -7.07 20.49
CA LEU A 27 18.79 -6.09 19.66
C LEU A 27 18.18 -4.98 20.51
N SER A 28 17.95 -3.82 19.92
CA SER A 28 17.11 -2.81 20.55
C SER A 28 15.69 -3.37 20.75
N THR A 29 14.98 -2.88 21.77
CA THR A 29 13.59 -3.29 22.06
C THR A 29 12.69 -3.10 20.83
N MET A 30 12.87 -1.99 20.12
CA MET A 30 12.12 -1.71 18.90
C MET A 30 12.37 -2.77 17.82
N ALA A 31 13.64 -3.08 17.52
CA ALA A 31 13.98 -4.05 16.46
C ALA A 31 13.60 -5.49 16.87
N GLY A 32 13.78 -5.85 18.13
CA GLY A 32 13.48 -7.20 18.64
C GLY A 32 11.98 -7.52 18.66
N ALA A 33 11.13 -6.51 18.80
CA ALA A 33 9.68 -6.66 18.82
C ALA A 33 9.02 -6.42 17.44
N LEU A 34 9.78 -6.04 16.42
CA LEU A 34 9.24 -5.85 15.08
C LEU A 34 8.90 -7.20 14.44
N VAL A 35 7.63 -7.43 14.21
CA VAL A 35 7.12 -8.66 13.60
C VAL A 35 7.25 -8.59 12.07
N GLY A 36 7.74 -9.66 11.45
CA GLY A 36 7.76 -9.79 10.00
C GLY A 36 6.34 -9.79 9.39
N SER A 37 6.24 -9.37 8.13
CA SER A 37 4.96 -9.31 7.43
C SER A 37 4.35 -10.71 7.24
N GLU A 38 3.10 -10.92 7.68
CA GLU A 38 2.32 -12.14 7.41
C GLU A 38 2.21 -12.42 5.89
N ILE A 39 2.13 -11.38 5.08
CA ILE A 39 2.07 -11.48 3.61
C ILE A 39 3.35 -12.14 3.06
N LEU A 40 4.52 -11.88 3.68
CA LEU A 40 5.77 -12.52 3.27
C LEU A 40 5.80 -14.02 3.63
N LYS A 41 5.19 -14.43 4.72
CA LYS A 41 5.03 -15.84 5.07
C LYS A 41 4.15 -16.56 4.06
N ILE A 42 2.98 -15.97 3.75
CA ILE A 42 2.07 -16.49 2.73
C ILE A 42 2.77 -16.62 1.37
N ALA A 43 3.56 -15.62 0.99
CA ALA A 43 4.34 -15.66 -0.24
C ALA A 43 5.42 -16.77 -0.23
N ALA A 44 5.98 -17.10 0.94
CA ALA A 44 6.92 -18.20 1.08
C ALA A 44 6.24 -19.57 0.92
N ASP A 45 5.06 -19.76 1.53
CA ASP A 45 4.24 -20.99 1.36
C ASP A 45 3.94 -21.23 -0.12
N ILE A 46 3.49 -20.19 -0.83
CA ILE A 46 3.16 -20.26 -2.25
C ILE A 46 4.38 -20.63 -3.09
N ARG A 47 5.54 -19.97 -2.84
CA ARG A 47 6.78 -20.30 -3.56
C ARG A 47 7.18 -21.77 -3.38
N THR A 48 7.03 -22.30 -2.17
CA THR A 48 7.32 -23.71 -1.87
C THR A 48 6.44 -24.64 -2.73
N LEU A 49 5.14 -24.38 -2.79
CA LEU A 49 4.21 -25.18 -3.61
C LEU A 49 4.51 -25.07 -5.11
N ILE A 50 4.83 -23.88 -5.61
CA ILE A 50 5.23 -23.68 -7.01
C ILE A 50 6.51 -24.48 -7.34
N THR A 51 7.50 -24.45 -6.43
CA THR A 51 8.74 -25.24 -6.57
C THR A 51 8.48 -26.75 -6.60
N GLN A 52 7.43 -27.20 -5.90
CA GLN A 52 6.96 -28.60 -5.92
C GLN A 52 6.13 -28.97 -7.15
N GLY A 53 5.95 -28.02 -8.11
CA GLY A 53 5.25 -28.26 -9.37
C GLY A 53 3.74 -27.98 -9.32
N HIS A 54 3.20 -27.42 -8.23
CA HIS A 54 1.80 -27.05 -8.15
C HIS A 54 1.49 -25.81 -9.01
N LYS A 55 0.38 -25.85 -9.76
CA LYS A 55 -0.13 -24.69 -10.51
C LYS A 55 -0.94 -23.79 -9.57
N ILE A 56 -0.37 -22.67 -9.18
CA ILE A 56 -0.99 -21.72 -8.26
C ILE A 56 -1.35 -20.43 -9.00
N CYS A 57 -2.61 -20.02 -8.95
CA CYS A 57 -3.03 -18.65 -9.27
C CYS A 57 -2.74 -17.78 -8.03
N ASN A 58 -1.66 -16.99 -8.09
CA ASN A 58 -1.18 -16.23 -6.96
C ASN A 58 -1.82 -14.84 -6.91
N LEU A 59 -2.90 -14.70 -6.15
CA LEU A 59 -3.62 -13.43 -5.93
C LEU A 59 -3.21 -12.72 -4.62
N THR A 60 -2.00 -13.01 -4.09
CA THR A 60 -1.52 -12.42 -2.84
C THR A 60 -0.59 -11.23 -3.02
N VAL A 61 0.01 -11.07 -4.20
CA VAL A 61 1.10 -10.12 -4.46
C VAL A 61 0.54 -8.71 -4.70
N GLY A 62 0.85 -7.78 -3.79
CA GLY A 62 0.50 -6.36 -3.94
C GLY A 62 1.48 -5.60 -4.85
N ASP A 63 1.87 -6.19 -5.96
CA ASP A 63 2.82 -5.69 -6.94
C ASP A 63 2.38 -6.07 -8.36
N PHE A 64 3.10 -5.60 -9.38
CA PHE A 64 2.86 -5.93 -10.77
C PHE A 64 3.92 -6.92 -11.29
N ASP A 65 3.47 -7.93 -12.04
CA ASP A 65 4.38 -8.75 -12.86
C ASP A 65 4.72 -7.96 -14.14
N PRO A 66 6.01 -7.66 -14.40
CA PRO A 66 6.40 -6.91 -15.60
C PRO A 66 6.03 -7.59 -16.92
N LYS A 67 5.77 -8.91 -16.92
CA LYS A 67 5.29 -9.65 -18.09
C LYS A 67 3.81 -9.38 -18.37
N GLN A 68 3.04 -8.98 -17.37
CA GLN A 68 1.62 -8.65 -17.48
C GLN A 68 1.41 -7.14 -17.62
N PHE A 69 2.22 -6.36 -16.89
CA PHE A 69 2.11 -4.91 -16.82
C PHE A 69 3.49 -4.29 -16.90
N ALA A 70 3.92 -3.97 -18.12
CA ALA A 70 5.17 -3.25 -18.35
C ALA A 70 5.04 -1.78 -17.88
N ILE A 71 6.16 -1.16 -17.51
CA ILE A 71 6.24 0.30 -17.27
C ILE A 71 6.02 1.07 -18.57
N PRO A 72 5.62 2.38 -18.53
CA PRO A 72 5.54 3.21 -19.72
C PRO A 72 6.86 3.19 -20.52
N GLU A 73 6.76 3.02 -21.84
CA GLU A 73 7.94 2.98 -22.71
C GLU A 73 8.77 4.28 -22.64
N LEU A 74 8.07 5.43 -22.52
CA LEU A 74 8.73 6.72 -22.33
C LEU A 74 9.58 6.72 -21.05
N LEU A 75 9.06 6.19 -19.93
CA LEU A 75 9.79 6.10 -18.67
C LEU A 75 11.02 5.20 -18.80
N GLN A 76 10.85 4.02 -19.42
CA GLN A 76 11.96 3.09 -19.63
C GLN A 76 13.10 3.72 -20.45
N ARG A 77 12.76 4.34 -21.58
CA ARG A 77 13.74 5.00 -22.45
C ARG A 77 14.38 6.21 -21.78
N ALA A 78 13.63 6.94 -20.95
CA ALA A 78 14.16 8.08 -20.23
C ALA A 78 15.18 7.68 -19.14
N VAL A 79 14.96 6.55 -18.43
CA VAL A 79 15.94 5.98 -17.49
C VAL A 79 17.24 5.61 -18.24
N GLN A 80 17.12 4.93 -19.38
CA GLN A 80 18.30 4.56 -20.20
C GLN A 80 19.10 5.78 -20.63
N ARG A 81 18.43 6.83 -21.16
CA ARG A 81 19.10 8.07 -21.56
C ARG A 81 19.75 8.80 -20.38
N ALA A 82 19.12 8.79 -19.21
CA ALA A 82 19.70 9.41 -18.01
C ALA A 82 21.01 8.70 -17.58
N LEU A 83 21.06 7.36 -17.67
CA LEU A 83 22.27 6.59 -17.41
C LEU A 83 23.37 6.88 -18.46
N GLU A 84 23.02 6.94 -19.73
CA GLU A 84 23.94 7.31 -20.83
C GLU A 84 24.50 8.75 -20.66
N ALA A 85 23.67 9.66 -20.11
CA ALA A 85 24.07 11.03 -19.77
C ALA A 85 24.84 11.16 -18.44
N HIS A 86 25.17 10.04 -17.80
CA HIS A 86 25.88 9.98 -16.52
C HIS A 86 25.19 10.70 -15.36
N GLU A 87 23.86 10.72 -15.32
CA GLU A 87 23.05 11.24 -14.21
C GLU A 87 23.11 10.29 -12.99
N THR A 88 24.30 10.15 -12.38
CA THR A 88 24.59 9.09 -11.40
C THR A 88 25.09 9.59 -10.04
N ASN A 89 25.20 10.90 -9.86
CA ASN A 89 25.60 11.50 -8.59
C ASN A 89 24.40 11.69 -7.63
N TYR A 90 24.68 12.04 -6.38
CA TYR A 90 23.64 12.29 -5.39
C TYR A 90 22.67 13.40 -5.82
N PRO A 91 21.35 13.19 -5.75
CA PRO A 91 20.38 14.26 -5.91
C PRO A 91 20.34 15.15 -4.65
N PRO A 92 19.73 16.35 -4.74
CA PRO A 92 19.38 17.14 -3.55
C PRO A 92 18.50 16.35 -2.58
N ALA A 93 18.61 16.60 -1.27
CA ALA A 93 17.91 15.86 -0.22
C ALA A 93 16.38 15.90 -0.35
N ASN A 94 15.82 16.97 -0.92
CA ASN A 94 14.39 17.12 -1.20
C ASN A 94 13.98 16.73 -2.63
N GLY A 95 14.91 16.14 -3.40
CA GLY A 95 14.71 15.80 -4.80
C GLY A 95 15.11 16.92 -5.78
N MET A 96 15.31 16.54 -7.03
CA MET A 96 15.67 17.47 -8.10
C MET A 96 14.60 18.56 -8.26
N LEU A 97 15.04 19.80 -8.49
CA LEU A 97 14.11 20.93 -8.64
C LEU A 97 13.17 20.72 -9.83
N GLU A 98 13.69 20.22 -10.93
CA GLU A 98 12.94 19.93 -12.16
C GLU A 98 11.80 18.94 -11.88
N LEU A 99 12.06 17.90 -11.08
CA LEU A 99 11.03 16.94 -10.71
C LEU A 99 9.99 17.55 -9.77
N ARG A 100 10.39 18.35 -8.78
CA ARG A 100 9.44 19.05 -7.91
C ARG A 100 8.55 20.03 -8.68
N GLN A 101 9.08 20.70 -9.68
CA GLN A 101 8.33 21.56 -10.59
C GLN A 101 7.39 20.76 -11.52
N ALA A 102 7.83 19.61 -12.02
CA ALA A 102 6.99 18.70 -12.80
C ALA A 102 5.82 18.16 -11.95
N LEU A 103 6.08 17.79 -10.69
CA LEU A 103 5.05 17.38 -9.73
C LEU A 103 4.06 18.51 -9.41
N GLN A 104 4.54 19.75 -9.30
CA GLN A 104 3.67 20.91 -9.11
C GLN A 104 2.68 21.06 -10.28
N ARG A 105 3.17 20.98 -11.54
CA ARG A 105 2.32 21.02 -12.74
C ARG A 105 1.35 19.84 -12.79
N TYR A 106 1.83 18.65 -12.44
CA TYR A 106 1.04 17.42 -12.42
C TYR A 106 -0.14 17.51 -11.43
N TYR A 107 0.11 17.97 -10.18
CA TYR A 107 -0.94 18.17 -9.19
C TYR A 107 -1.94 19.27 -9.58
N GLU A 108 -1.47 20.37 -10.16
CA GLU A 108 -2.33 21.45 -10.65
C GLU A 108 -3.22 20.96 -11.81
N ARG A 109 -2.65 20.23 -12.77
CA ARG A 109 -3.36 19.72 -13.95
C ARG A 109 -4.35 18.61 -13.62
N ASP A 110 -3.94 17.61 -12.86
CA ASP A 110 -4.70 16.35 -12.74
C ASP A 110 -5.53 16.27 -11.46
N LEU A 111 -5.17 17.02 -10.41
CA LEU A 111 -5.89 17.06 -9.14
C LEU A 111 -6.52 18.42 -8.82
N GLY A 112 -6.25 19.46 -9.63
CA GLY A 112 -6.71 20.83 -9.36
C GLY A 112 -6.07 21.44 -8.10
N LEU A 113 -4.93 20.94 -7.66
CA LEU A 113 -4.26 21.34 -6.42
C LEU A 113 -3.01 22.16 -6.72
N LYS A 114 -3.05 23.44 -6.37
CA LYS A 114 -1.92 24.34 -6.55
C LYS A 114 -1.14 24.51 -5.25
N TYR A 115 0.06 23.96 -5.20
CA TYR A 115 1.01 24.06 -4.09
C TYR A 115 2.29 24.79 -4.52
N PRO A 116 2.98 25.52 -3.63
CA PRO A 116 4.32 26.05 -3.93
C PRO A 116 5.31 24.88 -4.10
N VAL A 117 6.37 25.08 -4.91
CA VAL A 117 7.35 24.02 -5.21
C VAL A 117 8.02 23.44 -3.94
N ASP A 118 8.15 24.25 -2.89
CA ASP A 118 8.73 23.82 -1.61
C ASP A 118 7.77 22.96 -0.75
N SER A 119 6.55 22.76 -1.22
CA SER A 119 5.62 21.77 -0.67
C SER A 119 5.89 20.34 -1.16
N PHE A 120 6.83 20.13 -2.08
CA PHE A 120 7.12 18.83 -2.66
C PHE A 120 8.47 18.29 -2.16
N LEU A 121 8.46 17.02 -1.74
CA LEU A 121 9.64 16.26 -1.31
C LEU A 121 9.66 14.92 -2.05
N VAL A 122 10.74 14.63 -2.78
CA VAL A 122 10.94 13.37 -3.50
C VAL A 122 11.80 12.42 -2.65
N ALA A 123 11.38 11.17 -2.58
CA ALA A 123 12.07 10.12 -1.82
C ALA A 123 12.09 8.77 -2.57
N GLY A 124 12.82 7.81 -2.06
CA GLY A 124 12.99 6.45 -2.61
C GLY A 124 11.73 5.58 -2.56
N GLY A 125 10.60 6.13 -3.04
CA GLY A 125 9.27 5.52 -3.04
C GLY A 125 8.39 6.00 -1.88
N ALA A 126 7.13 5.57 -1.86
CA ALA A 126 6.14 5.98 -0.86
C ALA A 126 6.49 5.57 0.59
N ARG A 127 7.15 4.42 0.79
CA ARG A 127 7.49 3.95 2.15
C ARG A 127 8.39 4.91 2.92
N PRO A 128 9.51 5.43 2.37
CA PRO A 128 10.27 6.48 3.02
C PRO A 128 9.45 7.73 3.32
N VAL A 129 8.50 8.11 2.45
CA VAL A 129 7.60 9.25 2.68
C VAL A 129 6.71 8.99 3.89
N ILE A 130 6.09 7.82 3.99
CA ILE A 130 5.29 7.43 5.17
C ILE A 130 6.16 7.47 6.43
N TYR A 131 7.33 6.82 6.42
CA TYR A 131 8.26 6.85 7.55
C TYR A 131 8.67 8.28 7.95
N GLY A 132 8.99 9.12 6.95
CA GLY A 132 9.32 10.54 7.17
C GLY A 132 8.17 11.31 7.80
N THR A 133 6.91 11.07 7.37
CA THR A 133 5.71 11.67 7.96
C THR A 133 5.59 11.31 9.44
N TYR A 134 5.69 10.03 9.79
CA TYR A 134 5.66 9.59 11.18
C TYR A 134 6.79 10.20 11.99
N ARG A 135 8.03 10.15 11.50
CA ARG A 135 9.21 10.66 12.23
C ARG A 135 9.25 12.18 12.40
N THR A 136 8.55 12.91 11.52
CA THR A 136 8.48 14.39 11.61
C THR A 136 7.34 14.85 12.49
N LEU A 137 6.22 14.13 12.55
CA LEU A 137 5.01 14.60 13.21
C LEU A 137 4.73 13.92 14.54
N VAL A 138 5.27 12.72 14.78
CA VAL A 138 4.88 11.85 15.90
C VAL A 138 6.07 11.64 16.84
N ASP A 139 5.88 11.99 18.10
CA ASP A 139 6.80 11.67 19.20
C ASP A 139 6.44 10.35 19.87
N GLN A 140 7.37 9.84 20.68
CA GLN A 140 7.09 8.68 21.53
C GLN A 140 5.90 8.95 22.45
N GLY A 141 4.93 8.04 22.47
CA GLY A 141 3.71 8.14 23.26
C GLY A 141 2.58 8.93 22.62
N ASP A 142 2.82 9.66 21.52
CA ASP A 142 1.74 10.30 20.75
C ASP A 142 0.77 9.25 20.19
N THR A 143 -0.48 9.64 19.99
CA THR A 143 -1.52 8.78 19.43
C THR A 143 -1.61 8.93 17.92
N VAL A 144 -1.65 7.79 17.22
CA VAL A 144 -1.90 7.70 15.78
C VAL A 144 -3.15 6.89 15.55
N ILE A 145 -4.13 7.48 14.85
CA ILE A 145 -5.37 6.82 14.44
C ILE A 145 -5.24 6.31 13.01
N TYR A 146 -5.66 5.08 12.78
CA TYR A 146 -5.75 4.52 11.43
C TYR A 146 -6.88 3.50 11.33
N PRO A 147 -7.62 3.46 10.20
CA PRO A 147 -8.63 2.44 9.97
C PRO A 147 -8.00 1.07 9.78
N VAL A 148 -8.72 0.02 10.14
CA VAL A 148 -8.39 -1.36 9.77
C VAL A 148 -9.62 -2.01 9.10
N PRO A 149 -9.41 -2.79 8.03
CA PRO A 149 -8.15 -3.27 7.48
C PRO A 149 -7.30 -2.13 6.89
N SER A 150 -5.99 -2.15 7.16
CA SER A 150 -5.05 -1.23 6.55
C SER A 150 -3.66 -1.85 6.42
N TRP A 151 -2.81 -1.21 5.61
CA TRP A 151 -1.48 -1.72 5.35
C TRP A 151 -0.41 -0.99 6.16
N ASN A 152 0.33 -1.74 6.99
CA ASN A 152 1.57 -1.36 7.68
C ASN A 152 1.52 -0.22 8.72
N ASN A 153 0.41 0.43 9.01
CA ASN A 153 0.37 1.53 10.01
C ASN A 153 0.86 1.09 11.39
N ASN A 154 0.49 -0.10 11.84
CA ASN A 154 0.93 -0.69 13.10
C ASN A 154 2.46 -0.77 13.23
N HIS A 155 3.18 -1.05 12.14
CA HIS A 155 4.65 -1.13 12.14
C HIS A 155 5.29 0.26 12.27
N TYR A 156 4.76 1.28 11.59
CA TYR A 156 5.26 2.65 11.72
C TYR A 156 4.99 3.22 13.10
N VAL A 157 3.81 2.95 13.67
CA VAL A 157 3.48 3.27 15.06
C VAL A 157 4.51 2.65 16.01
N HIS A 158 4.79 1.36 15.85
CA HIS A 158 5.78 0.64 16.65
C HIS A 158 7.19 1.27 16.52
N MET A 159 7.65 1.55 15.29
CA MET A 159 8.96 2.16 15.04
C MET A 159 9.11 3.56 15.64
N CYS A 160 8.03 4.27 15.88
CA CYS A 160 8.04 5.59 16.52
C CYS A 160 7.83 5.52 18.05
N GLY A 161 7.51 4.35 18.60
CA GLY A 161 7.11 4.21 20.00
C GLY A 161 5.81 4.94 20.34
N ALA A 162 4.95 5.12 19.34
CA ALA A 162 3.66 5.79 19.47
C ALA A 162 2.56 4.81 19.93
N ARG A 163 1.41 5.35 20.34
CA ARG A 163 0.19 4.60 20.64
C ARG A 163 -0.68 4.50 19.40
N GLY A 164 -0.85 3.30 18.85
CA GLY A 164 -1.76 3.06 17.75
C GLY A 164 -3.20 2.88 18.22
N VAL A 165 -4.13 3.53 17.53
CA VAL A 165 -5.58 3.36 17.71
C VAL A 165 -6.18 2.88 16.40
N PRO A 166 -6.34 1.55 16.23
CA PRO A 166 -7.02 1.00 15.07
C PRO A 166 -8.52 1.25 15.17
N VAL A 167 -9.11 1.86 14.15
CA VAL A 167 -10.56 2.02 13.99
C VAL A 167 -11.07 0.91 13.08
N VAL A 168 -11.81 -0.04 13.65
CA VAL A 168 -12.33 -1.19 12.89
C VAL A 168 -13.45 -0.72 11.97
N CYS A 169 -13.28 -0.93 10.66
CA CYS A 169 -14.26 -0.63 9.64
C CYS A 169 -14.82 -1.95 9.06
N GLY A 170 -16.14 -2.05 8.98
CA GLY A 170 -16.84 -3.25 8.54
C GLY A 170 -17.34 -3.19 7.09
N PRO A 171 -17.97 -4.27 6.63
CA PRO A 171 -18.51 -4.35 5.27
C PRO A 171 -19.65 -3.36 5.01
N GLU A 172 -20.38 -2.91 6.04
CA GLU A 172 -21.46 -1.93 5.96
C GLU A 172 -20.99 -0.57 5.43
N THR A 173 -19.73 -0.19 5.73
CA THR A 173 -19.06 1.00 5.17
C THR A 173 -18.08 0.64 4.06
N ARG A 174 -18.13 -0.58 3.54
CA ARG A 174 -17.14 -1.08 2.57
C ARG A 174 -15.70 -1.00 3.11
N PHE A 175 -15.54 -1.20 4.42
CA PHE A 175 -14.28 -1.12 5.17
C PHE A 175 -13.61 0.27 5.15
N LEU A 176 -14.39 1.33 4.99
CA LEU A 176 -13.91 2.70 4.96
C LEU A 176 -14.31 3.43 6.25
N PRO A 177 -13.47 4.32 6.78
CA PRO A 177 -13.80 5.10 7.96
C PRO A 177 -14.80 6.22 7.63
N THR A 178 -15.56 6.61 8.65
CA THR A 178 -16.42 7.80 8.63
C THR A 178 -15.89 8.86 9.61
N GLY A 179 -16.35 10.10 9.50
CA GLY A 179 -16.01 11.17 10.46
C GLY A 179 -16.40 10.77 11.89
N ASP A 180 -17.61 10.25 12.06
CA ASP A 180 -18.14 9.84 13.38
C ASP A 180 -17.30 8.74 14.03
N ALA A 181 -16.78 7.80 13.26
CA ALA A 181 -15.92 6.75 13.78
C ALA A 181 -14.59 7.27 14.37
N LEU A 182 -14.16 8.45 13.96
CA LEU A 182 -12.90 9.07 14.42
C LEU A 182 -13.10 10.05 15.61
N LEU A 183 -14.31 10.61 15.79
CA LEU A 183 -14.58 11.72 16.71
C LEU A 183 -14.08 11.47 18.13
N ASN A 184 -14.31 10.27 18.68
CA ASN A 184 -13.95 9.95 20.06
C ASN A 184 -12.43 9.88 20.29
N GLU A 185 -11.66 9.63 19.26
CA GLU A 185 -10.21 9.42 19.32
C GLU A 185 -9.42 10.68 18.95
N LEU A 186 -10.04 11.61 18.17
CA LEU A 186 -9.39 12.83 17.70
C LEU A 186 -8.78 13.69 18.82
N PRO A 187 -9.42 13.87 20.01
CA PRO A 187 -8.83 14.68 21.09
C PRO A 187 -7.48 14.17 21.59
N SER A 188 -7.17 12.89 21.40
CA SER A 188 -5.87 12.31 21.74
C SER A 188 -4.89 12.22 20.56
N ALA A 189 -5.38 12.40 19.35
CA ALA A 189 -4.63 12.12 18.13
C ALA A 189 -3.55 13.16 17.82
N ARG A 190 -2.43 12.71 17.27
CA ARG A 190 -1.42 13.55 16.63
C ARG A 190 -1.42 13.39 15.12
N LEU A 191 -1.73 12.18 14.65
CA LEU A 191 -1.78 11.83 13.24
C LEU A 191 -2.98 10.92 12.97
N VAL A 192 -3.71 11.21 11.90
CA VAL A 192 -4.70 10.31 11.28
C VAL A 192 -4.11 9.81 9.98
N CYS A 193 -4.16 8.51 9.72
CA CYS A 193 -3.64 7.90 8.50
C CYS A 193 -4.78 7.31 7.68
N LEU A 194 -4.96 7.81 6.46
CA LEU A 194 -5.94 7.28 5.49
C LEU A 194 -5.23 6.82 4.23
N ASN A 195 -5.79 5.80 3.57
CA ASN A 195 -5.38 5.34 2.24
C ASN A 195 -6.62 5.22 1.35
N SER A 196 -6.62 5.91 0.20
CA SER A 196 -7.73 5.84 -0.77
C SER A 196 -7.25 6.11 -2.20
N PRO A 197 -7.56 5.19 -3.16
CA PRO A 197 -8.17 3.85 -2.99
C PRO A 197 -7.39 2.97 -2.03
N LEU A 198 -8.11 2.12 -1.26
CA LEU A 198 -7.58 1.44 -0.08
C LEU A 198 -6.90 0.09 -0.43
N ASN A 199 -5.71 -0.12 0.06
CA ASN A 199 -5.11 -1.43 0.26
C ASN A 199 -5.42 -1.88 1.72
N PRO A 200 -6.18 -2.97 1.95
CA PRO A 200 -6.34 -4.15 1.08
C PRO A 200 -7.64 -4.23 0.26
N THR A 201 -8.59 -3.34 0.46
CA THR A 201 -9.99 -3.60 0.10
C THR A 201 -10.35 -3.31 -1.36
N GLY A 202 -9.58 -2.47 -2.05
CA GLY A 202 -9.96 -2.00 -3.39
C GLY A 202 -11.16 -1.06 -3.39
N THR A 203 -11.54 -0.54 -2.23
CA THR A 203 -12.61 0.46 -2.05
C THR A 203 -12.03 1.88 -2.00
N ALA A 204 -12.83 2.89 -2.23
CA ALA A 204 -12.41 4.29 -2.22
C ALA A 204 -13.36 5.15 -1.39
N ILE A 205 -12.81 6.10 -0.64
CA ILE A 205 -13.57 7.03 0.19
C ILE A 205 -14.32 7.99 -0.74
N ASP A 206 -15.61 8.15 -0.54
CA ASP A 206 -16.40 9.12 -1.28
C ASP A 206 -16.26 10.55 -0.72
N ALA A 207 -16.82 11.53 -1.46
CA ALA A 207 -16.68 12.94 -1.13
C ALA A 207 -17.31 13.30 0.22
N ASP A 208 -18.46 12.72 0.55
CA ASP A 208 -19.18 13.07 1.79
C ASP A 208 -18.47 12.49 3.02
N ALA A 209 -18.04 11.23 2.94
CA ALA A 209 -17.26 10.60 4.01
C ALA A 209 -15.93 11.33 4.25
N LEU A 210 -15.19 11.68 3.17
CA LEU A 210 -13.92 12.40 3.30
C LEU A 210 -14.14 13.83 3.84
N ARG A 211 -15.18 14.51 3.42
CA ARG A 211 -15.55 15.84 3.93
C ARG A 211 -15.83 15.79 5.44
N GLY A 212 -16.64 14.83 5.89
CA GLY A 212 -16.92 14.64 7.32
C GLY A 212 -15.66 14.40 8.15
N ILE A 213 -14.73 13.61 7.65
CA ILE A 213 -13.42 13.40 8.31
C ILE A 213 -12.61 14.71 8.37
N CYS A 214 -12.55 15.46 7.28
CA CYS A 214 -11.84 16.73 7.22
C CYS A 214 -12.43 17.76 8.21
N GLU A 215 -13.74 17.88 8.25
CA GLU A 215 -14.45 18.80 9.15
C GLU A 215 -14.23 18.43 10.62
N ALA A 216 -14.23 17.14 10.95
CA ALA A 216 -13.92 16.65 12.30
C ALA A 216 -12.48 17.02 12.72
N ILE A 217 -11.48 16.81 11.85
CA ILE A 217 -10.08 17.18 12.11
C ILE A 217 -9.95 18.71 12.27
N LEU A 218 -10.59 19.50 11.44
CA LEU A 218 -10.54 20.96 11.54
C LEU A 218 -11.20 21.49 12.81
N ALA A 219 -12.33 20.89 13.21
CA ALA A 219 -13.00 21.25 14.46
C ALA A 219 -12.09 21.00 15.67
N GLU A 220 -11.43 19.85 15.72
CA GLU A 220 -10.44 19.53 16.76
C GLU A 220 -9.24 20.49 16.71
N ASN A 221 -8.69 20.80 15.54
CA ASN A 221 -7.56 21.71 15.41
C ASN A 221 -7.91 23.15 15.84
N ARG A 222 -9.11 23.64 15.54
CA ARG A 222 -9.59 24.92 16.05
C ARG A 222 -9.75 24.94 17.58
N ALA A 223 -10.16 23.82 18.17
CA ALA A 223 -10.21 23.69 19.63
C ALA A 223 -8.80 23.75 20.24
N ARG A 224 -7.83 23.02 19.66
CA ARG A 224 -6.44 22.97 20.10
C ARG A 224 -5.72 24.32 19.99
N GLU A 225 -5.98 25.07 18.92
CA GLU A 225 -5.39 26.39 18.71
C GLU A 225 -5.65 27.34 19.88
N ARG A 226 -6.85 27.27 20.51
CA ARG A 226 -7.22 28.08 21.66
C ARG A 226 -6.35 27.84 22.89
N TYR A 227 -5.73 26.66 22.99
CA TYR A 227 -4.90 26.26 24.12
C TYR A 227 -3.41 26.11 23.73
N GLY A 228 -3.03 26.50 22.51
CA GLY A 228 -1.66 26.35 22.00
C GLY A 228 -1.19 24.91 21.87
N ALA A 229 -2.10 23.94 21.73
CA ALA A 229 -1.77 22.53 21.58
C ALA A 229 -1.37 22.18 20.13
N ARG A 230 -0.55 21.14 19.97
CA ARG A 230 -0.11 20.66 18.65
C ARG A 230 -1.30 20.17 17.82
N PRO A 231 -1.41 20.56 16.53
CA PRO A 231 -2.53 20.14 15.68
C PRO A 231 -2.49 18.65 15.33
N VAL A 232 -3.64 18.11 14.95
CA VAL A 232 -3.79 16.81 14.28
C VAL A 232 -3.47 16.97 12.82
N TYR A 233 -2.60 16.11 12.28
CA TYR A 233 -2.34 16.02 10.85
C TYR A 233 -3.06 14.83 10.22
N LEU A 234 -3.33 14.92 8.93
CA LEU A 234 -3.83 13.84 8.09
C LEU A 234 -2.73 13.40 7.13
N MET A 235 -2.25 12.17 7.26
CA MET A 235 -1.50 11.51 6.20
C MET A 235 -2.49 10.86 5.24
N TYR A 236 -2.52 11.33 4.00
CA TYR A 236 -3.40 10.83 2.94
C TYR A 236 -2.58 10.08 1.91
N ASP A 237 -2.47 8.76 2.08
CA ASP A 237 -1.83 7.88 1.11
C ASP A 237 -2.78 7.64 -0.06
N HIS A 238 -2.51 8.29 -1.18
CA HIS A 238 -3.30 8.15 -2.39
C HIS A 238 -2.53 7.51 -3.56
N ILE A 239 -1.55 6.66 -3.25
CA ILE A 239 -0.69 5.99 -4.23
C ILE A 239 -1.45 5.26 -5.37
N TYR A 240 -2.74 4.97 -5.18
CA TYR A 240 -3.63 4.32 -6.15
C TYR A 240 -4.61 5.28 -6.81
N TRP A 241 -4.49 6.60 -6.64
CA TRP A 241 -5.51 7.55 -7.04
C TRP A 241 -5.88 7.53 -8.54
N MET A 242 -4.92 7.19 -9.41
CA MET A 242 -5.16 7.01 -10.84
C MET A 242 -5.85 5.69 -11.19
N LEU A 243 -5.94 4.75 -10.24
CA LEU A 243 -6.52 3.42 -10.43
C LEU A 243 -7.94 3.41 -9.82
N CYS A 244 -8.86 4.16 -10.40
CA CYS A 244 -10.29 4.17 -10.04
C CYS A 244 -11.13 3.54 -11.15
N PHE A 245 -12.15 2.76 -10.77
CA PHE A 245 -12.99 1.97 -11.67
C PHE A 245 -14.47 2.13 -11.34
N GLY A 246 -15.36 1.64 -12.23
CA GLY A 246 -16.80 1.54 -11.96
C GLY A 246 -17.50 2.87 -11.66
N GLY A 247 -17.03 3.98 -12.24
CA GLY A 247 -17.58 5.32 -11.96
C GLY A 247 -17.07 5.95 -10.66
N THR A 248 -16.11 5.33 -9.99
CA THR A 248 -15.44 5.91 -8.82
C THR A 248 -14.53 7.05 -9.22
N HIS A 249 -14.67 8.20 -8.58
CA HIS A 249 -13.79 9.35 -8.75
C HIS A 249 -12.95 9.56 -7.50
N HIS A 250 -11.64 9.77 -7.72
CA HIS A 250 -10.75 10.11 -6.62
C HIS A 250 -11.06 11.51 -6.08
N VAL A 251 -11.06 11.65 -4.76
CA VAL A 251 -11.25 12.92 -4.06
C VAL A 251 -10.10 13.18 -3.10
N THR A 252 -9.78 14.46 -2.87
CA THR A 252 -8.67 14.86 -2.02
C THR A 252 -9.13 15.74 -0.87
N PRO A 253 -8.51 15.66 0.32
CA PRO A 253 -8.90 16.49 1.46
C PRO A 253 -8.92 18.00 1.14
N PRO A 254 -7.86 18.62 0.56
CA PRO A 254 -7.89 20.04 0.23
C PRO A 254 -8.80 20.39 -0.96
N GLY A 255 -9.04 19.44 -1.87
CA GLY A 255 -9.98 19.65 -2.99
C GLY A 255 -11.43 19.78 -2.51
N LEU A 256 -11.78 19.08 -1.42
CA LEU A 256 -13.10 19.18 -0.80
C LEU A 256 -13.19 20.29 0.25
N VAL A 257 -12.12 20.48 1.04
CA VAL A 257 -12.04 21.42 2.16
C VAL A 257 -10.67 22.10 2.10
N PRO A 258 -10.53 23.26 1.43
CA PRO A 258 -9.24 23.90 1.14
C PRO A 258 -8.37 24.16 2.39
N GLU A 259 -8.97 24.42 3.54
CA GLU A 259 -8.27 24.63 4.81
C GLU A 259 -7.42 23.41 5.24
N MET A 260 -7.78 22.20 4.79
CA MET A 260 -7.04 20.98 5.04
C MET A 260 -5.63 20.97 4.42
N ALA A 261 -5.34 21.86 3.47
CA ALA A 261 -3.99 22.02 2.94
C ALA A 261 -2.95 22.34 4.02
N ARG A 262 -3.35 22.91 5.14
CA ARG A 262 -2.50 23.20 6.31
C ARG A 262 -2.14 21.97 7.13
N TYR A 263 -2.87 20.88 6.98
CA TYR A 263 -2.79 19.70 7.86
C TYR A 263 -2.68 18.38 7.10
N THR A 264 -2.69 18.41 5.76
CA THR A 264 -2.62 17.19 4.94
C THR A 264 -1.19 16.97 4.44
N ILE A 265 -0.70 15.73 4.61
CA ILE A 265 0.51 15.23 3.98
C ILE A 265 0.08 14.14 3.00
N PHE A 266 0.19 14.42 1.72
CA PHE A 266 -0.01 13.41 0.68
C PHE A 266 1.18 12.48 0.59
N VAL A 267 0.90 11.21 0.31
CA VAL A 267 1.88 10.17 -0.04
C VAL A 267 1.53 9.64 -1.40
N ASP A 268 2.47 9.72 -2.34
CA ASP A 268 2.26 9.28 -3.72
C ASP A 268 3.56 8.79 -4.37
N GLY A 269 3.51 8.37 -5.64
CA GLY A 269 4.67 7.94 -6.42
C GLY A 269 4.32 7.19 -7.69
N ILE A 270 5.34 6.90 -8.50
CA ILE A 270 5.16 6.20 -9.77
C ILE A 270 4.86 4.70 -9.62
N SER A 271 4.98 4.17 -8.40
CA SER A 271 4.95 2.72 -8.13
C SER A 271 3.69 2.03 -8.62
N LYS A 272 2.52 2.64 -8.44
CA LYS A 272 1.22 2.01 -8.74
C LYS A 272 0.58 2.56 -10.00
N ALA A 273 0.59 3.87 -10.17
CA ALA A 273 0.05 4.50 -11.37
C ALA A 273 0.75 4.05 -12.67
N PHE A 274 2.00 3.63 -12.58
CA PHE A 274 2.83 3.28 -13.74
C PHE A 274 3.50 1.90 -13.66
N ALA A 275 3.02 1.01 -12.80
CA ALA A 275 3.61 -0.31 -12.55
C ALA A 275 5.13 -0.28 -12.23
N ALA A 276 5.65 0.85 -11.77
CA ALA A 276 7.09 1.13 -11.65
C ALA A 276 7.61 0.95 -10.21
N THR A 277 7.19 -0.11 -9.53
CA THR A 277 7.51 -0.36 -8.11
C THR A 277 9.00 -0.48 -7.82
N GLY A 278 9.77 -1.01 -8.77
CA GLY A 278 11.22 -1.20 -8.67
C GLY A 278 12.05 0.07 -8.91
N LEU A 279 11.52 1.10 -9.56
CA LEU A 279 12.23 2.33 -9.88
C LEU A 279 12.33 3.30 -8.70
N ARG A 280 11.60 3.08 -7.64
CA ARG A 280 11.77 3.74 -6.33
C ARG A 280 11.65 5.27 -6.37
N VAL A 281 10.69 5.84 -7.07
CA VAL A 281 10.36 7.28 -7.00
C VAL A 281 8.99 7.47 -6.35
N GLY A 282 8.97 8.20 -5.24
CA GLY A 282 7.76 8.62 -4.55
C GLY A 282 7.94 10.01 -4.01
N TRP A 283 6.86 10.62 -3.55
CA TRP A 283 6.90 12.00 -3.06
C TRP A 283 5.86 12.25 -1.97
N ALA A 284 6.17 13.26 -1.15
CA ALA A 284 5.22 13.91 -0.26
C ALA A 284 4.79 15.25 -0.82
N VAL A 285 3.55 15.66 -0.55
CA VAL A 285 3.08 17.03 -0.74
C VAL A 285 2.38 17.52 0.51
N GLY A 286 2.72 18.72 1.02
CA GLY A 286 2.12 19.23 2.24
C GLY A 286 2.62 20.61 2.65
N PRO A 287 2.36 21.05 3.89
CA PRO A 287 2.84 22.32 4.41
C PRO A 287 4.36 22.45 4.30
N THR A 288 4.84 23.58 3.82
CA THR A 288 6.27 23.78 3.50
C THR A 288 7.22 23.61 4.68
N ASP A 289 6.79 23.98 5.87
CA ASP A 289 7.57 23.81 7.10
C ASP A 289 7.70 22.33 7.48
N VAL A 290 6.64 21.57 7.37
CA VAL A 290 6.64 20.09 7.61
C VAL A 290 7.50 19.42 6.55
N ILE A 291 7.32 19.74 5.28
CA ILE A 291 8.11 19.18 4.15
C ILE A 291 9.60 19.46 4.32
N ARG A 292 9.98 20.66 4.76
CA ARG A 292 11.37 21.00 5.04
C ARG A 292 11.97 20.11 6.14
N GLN A 293 11.23 19.85 7.23
CA GLN A 293 11.73 18.97 8.29
C GLN A 293 11.73 17.49 7.87
N MET A 294 10.75 17.05 7.10
CA MET A 294 10.79 15.71 6.49
C MET A 294 12.01 15.52 5.60
N SER A 295 12.38 16.55 4.82
CA SER A 295 13.58 16.51 3.98
C SER A 295 14.86 16.34 4.83
N ALA A 296 14.95 17.02 5.97
CA ALA A 296 16.08 16.86 6.88
C ALA A 296 16.14 15.42 7.45
N VAL A 297 15.01 14.89 7.92
CA VAL A 297 14.92 13.51 8.46
C VAL A 297 15.33 12.49 7.40
N LEU A 298 14.73 12.55 6.20
CA LEU A 298 15.00 11.59 5.13
C LEU A 298 16.39 11.76 4.51
N GLY A 299 16.92 12.98 4.51
CA GLY A 299 18.30 13.26 4.10
C GLY A 299 19.34 12.55 4.96
N HIS A 300 19.14 12.53 6.29
CA HIS A 300 20.02 11.78 7.21
C HIS A 300 19.88 10.26 7.10
N VAL A 301 18.71 9.78 6.68
CA VAL A 301 18.49 8.35 6.41
C VAL A 301 19.08 7.93 5.06
N GLY A 302 19.35 8.87 4.15
CA GLY A 302 19.76 8.57 2.78
C GLY A 302 18.63 7.99 1.91
N ALA A 303 17.41 8.40 2.18
CA ALA A 303 16.20 7.83 1.55
C ALA A 303 15.83 8.50 0.22
N TRP A 304 16.83 8.94 -0.54
CA TRP A 304 16.63 9.61 -1.82
C TRP A 304 16.13 8.66 -2.91
N ALA A 305 15.31 9.18 -3.83
CA ALA A 305 15.06 8.49 -5.08
C ALA A 305 16.31 8.49 -5.95
N PRO A 306 16.61 7.42 -6.72
CA PRO A 306 17.74 7.40 -7.63
C PRO A 306 17.64 8.54 -8.65
N ARG A 307 18.78 9.17 -8.96
CA ARG A 307 18.82 10.34 -9.83
C ARG A 307 18.34 10.06 -11.27
N PRO A 308 18.76 8.96 -11.94
CA PRO A 308 18.27 8.64 -13.29
C PRO A 308 16.75 8.53 -13.36
N GLU A 309 16.15 7.90 -12.34
CA GLU A 309 14.72 7.71 -12.26
C GLU A 309 13.97 9.03 -11.97
N GLN A 310 14.60 9.96 -11.23
CA GLN A 310 14.03 11.30 -11.06
C GLN A 310 13.99 12.05 -12.39
N VAL A 311 15.08 12.04 -13.16
CA VAL A 311 15.15 12.63 -14.51
C VAL A 311 14.09 12.02 -15.43
N ALA A 312 13.97 10.69 -15.41
CA ALA A 312 12.99 9.98 -16.24
C ALA A 312 11.55 10.28 -15.82
N THR A 313 11.30 10.47 -14.52
CA THR A 313 9.96 10.83 -14.02
C THR A 313 9.56 12.22 -14.49
N VAL A 314 10.48 13.19 -14.59
CA VAL A 314 10.20 14.50 -15.20
C VAL A 314 9.68 14.33 -16.63
N ALA A 315 10.39 13.57 -17.46
CA ALA A 315 10.00 13.35 -18.84
C ALA A 315 8.62 12.69 -18.98
N LEU A 316 8.27 11.78 -18.06
CA LEU A 316 6.95 11.14 -18.02
C LEU A 316 5.85 12.13 -17.62
N LEU A 317 6.02 12.87 -16.52
CA LEU A 317 4.99 13.76 -15.98
C LEU A 317 4.72 14.99 -16.88
N ASP A 318 5.70 15.41 -17.66
CA ASP A 318 5.60 16.51 -18.61
C ASP A 318 5.00 16.07 -19.98
N ASP A 319 4.67 14.77 -20.14
CA ASP A 319 3.98 14.25 -21.33
C ASP A 319 2.61 13.63 -20.97
N PRO A 320 1.56 14.44 -20.80
CA PRO A 320 0.20 13.95 -20.48
C PRO A 320 -0.36 12.96 -21.51
N ALA A 321 -0.02 13.14 -22.79
CA ALA A 321 -0.50 12.25 -23.85
C ALA A 321 0.11 10.85 -23.77
N ALA A 322 1.38 10.75 -23.38
CA ALA A 322 2.01 9.46 -23.12
C ALA A 322 1.40 8.77 -21.89
N ILE A 323 1.07 9.53 -20.84
CA ILE A 323 0.37 9.02 -19.65
C ILE A 323 -1.01 8.47 -20.03
N GLU A 324 -1.81 9.24 -20.77
CA GLU A 324 -3.16 8.84 -21.21
C GLU A 324 -3.11 7.58 -22.07
N THR A 325 -2.19 7.53 -23.03
CA THR A 325 -1.99 6.36 -23.91
C THR A 325 -1.63 5.10 -23.11
N TYR A 326 -0.73 5.23 -22.13
CA TYR A 326 -0.36 4.12 -21.28
C TYR A 326 -1.53 3.65 -20.41
N HIS A 327 -2.23 4.60 -19.76
CA HIS A 327 -3.34 4.29 -18.86
C HIS A 327 -4.53 3.66 -19.59
N ALA A 328 -4.78 3.97 -20.85
CA ALA A 328 -5.87 3.38 -21.61
C ALA A 328 -5.81 1.83 -21.63
N THR A 329 -4.63 1.27 -21.80
CA THR A 329 -4.41 -0.20 -21.77
C THR A 329 -4.18 -0.73 -20.38
N PHE A 330 -3.42 -0.02 -19.57
CA PHE A 330 -3.06 -0.43 -18.21
C PHE A 330 -4.29 -0.56 -17.30
N LEU A 331 -5.14 0.48 -17.27
CA LEU A 331 -6.36 0.47 -16.47
C LEU A 331 -7.38 -0.55 -16.96
N SER A 332 -7.53 -0.70 -18.28
CA SER A 332 -8.40 -1.73 -18.87
C SER A 332 -7.97 -3.13 -18.47
N GLY A 333 -6.65 -3.41 -18.50
CA GLY A 333 -6.12 -4.71 -18.09
C GLY A 333 -6.35 -5.02 -16.60
N ILE A 334 -6.27 -4.04 -15.72
CA ILE A 334 -6.59 -4.21 -14.28
C ILE A 334 -8.09 -4.42 -14.10
N ALA A 335 -8.92 -3.54 -14.70
CA ALA A 335 -10.38 -3.59 -14.58
C ALA A 335 -10.94 -4.93 -15.06
N SER A 336 -10.48 -5.44 -16.21
CA SER A 336 -10.90 -6.73 -16.74
C SER A 336 -10.67 -7.89 -15.77
N ARG A 337 -9.50 -7.93 -15.11
CA ARG A 337 -9.17 -8.97 -14.12
C ARG A 337 -10.01 -8.85 -12.85
N LEU A 338 -10.21 -7.63 -12.35
CA LEU A 338 -11.07 -7.37 -11.19
C LEU A 338 -12.52 -7.77 -11.46
N ASP A 339 -13.05 -7.38 -12.62
CA ASP A 339 -14.40 -7.73 -13.06
C ASP A 339 -14.58 -9.24 -13.26
N LEU A 340 -13.57 -9.91 -13.82
CA LEU A 340 -13.59 -11.37 -14.01
C LEU A 340 -13.71 -12.08 -12.66
N LEU A 341 -12.90 -11.68 -11.68
CA LEU A 341 -12.97 -12.22 -10.32
C LEU A 341 -14.33 -11.90 -9.68
N HIS A 342 -14.76 -10.64 -9.72
CA HIS A 342 -16.02 -10.22 -9.11
C HIS A 342 -17.21 -11.01 -9.66
N ARG A 343 -17.34 -11.10 -10.99
CA ARG A 343 -18.38 -11.91 -11.65
C ARG A 343 -18.30 -13.38 -11.28
N GLY A 344 -17.09 -13.94 -11.19
CA GLY A 344 -16.89 -15.33 -10.76
C GLY A 344 -17.40 -15.59 -9.34
N PHE A 345 -17.12 -14.69 -8.40
CA PHE A 345 -17.64 -14.78 -7.03
C PHE A 345 -19.16 -14.60 -6.98
N GLN A 346 -19.73 -13.66 -7.74
CA GLN A 346 -21.19 -13.47 -7.81
C GLN A 346 -21.90 -14.68 -8.43
N ALA A 347 -21.32 -15.33 -9.43
CA ALA A 347 -21.83 -16.57 -9.99
C ALA A 347 -21.83 -17.70 -8.95
N MET A 348 -20.73 -17.92 -8.23
CA MET A 348 -20.68 -18.90 -7.14
C MET A 348 -21.69 -18.59 -6.02
N LYS A 349 -21.89 -17.32 -5.68
CA LYS A 349 -22.92 -16.89 -4.71
C LYS A 349 -24.33 -17.22 -5.20
N SER A 350 -24.64 -17.00 -6.48
CA SER A 350 -25.93 -17.32 -7.08
C SER A 350 -26.24 -18.83 -7.12
N GLU A 351 -25.21 -19.66 -7.11
CA GLU A 351 -25.32 -21.12 -6.94
C GLU A 351 -25.53 -21.55 -5.47
N GLY A 352 -25.57 -20.62 -4.52
CA GLY A 352 -25.76 -20.90 -3.10
C GLY A 352 -24.48 -21.22 -2.32
N LEU A 353 -23.31 -21.02 -2.92
CA LEU A 353 -22.03 -21.17 -2.20
C LEU A 353 -21.85 -20.02 -1.19
N ALA A 354 -21.20 -20.31 -0.05
CA ALA A 354 -20.97 -19.35 1.02
C ALA A 354 -19.83 -18.38 0.66
N VAL A 355 -19.98 -17.62 -0.41
CA VAL A 355 -19.02 -16.64 -0.93
C VAL A 355 -19.71 -15.34 -1.30
N ASP A 356 -18.94 -14.24 -1.31
CA ASP A 356 -19.38 -12.92 -1.79
C ASP A 356 -18.19 -12.08 -2.24
N SER A 357 -18.43 -10.92 -2.84
CA SER A 357 -17.39 -9.94 -3.17
C SER A 357 -17.96 -8.53 -3.21
N ILE A 358 -17.14 -7.54 -2.83
CA ILE A 358 -17.46 -6.11 -2.98
C ILE A 358 -17.09 -5.69 -4.41
N PRO A 359 -17.96 -4.96 -5.14
CA PRO A 359 -17.62 -4.45 -6.46
C PRO A 359 -16.30 -3.65 -6.43
N PRO A 360 -15.41 -3.84 -7.42
CA PRO A 360 -14.14 -3.11 -7.46
C PRO A 360 -14.37 -1.61 -7.67
N MET A 361 -13.72 -0.79 -6.85
CA MET A 361 -13.79 0.67 -6.92
C MET A 361 -12.44 1.28 -7.30
N GLY A 362 -11.32 0.66 -6.90
CA GLY A 362 -9.99 1.20 -7.18
C GLY A 362 -8.87 0.26 -6.78
N ALA A 363 -7.63 0.74 -6.93
CA ALA A 363 -6.39 -0.01 -6.71
C ALA A 363 -6.29 -1.28 -7.58
N ILE A 364 -5.61 -2.30 -7.09
CA ILE A 364 -5.43 -3.60 -7.79
C ILE A 364 -6.02 -4.76 -6.97
N TYR A 365 -6.95 -4.45 -6.08
CA TYR A 365 -7.45 -5.40 -5.09
C TYR A 365 -8.95 -5.61 -5.22
N LEU A 366 -9.38 -6.85 -4.93
CA LEU A 366 -10.76 -7.23 -4.74
C LEU A 366 -10.94 -7.77 -3.33
N THR A 367 -11.93 -7.26 -2.62
CA THR A 367 -12.40 -7.81 -1.35
C THR A 367 -13.40 -8.92 -1.61
N VAL A 368 -13.12 -10.10 -1.09
CA VAL A 368 -14.00 -11.27 -1.20
C VAL A 368 -14.32 -11.86 0.15
N LYS A 369 -15.50 -12.47 0.25
CA LYS A 369 -15.90 -13.27 1.40
C LYS A 369 -15.89 -14.75 1.03
N LEU A 370 -15.27 -15.57 1.89
CA LEU A 370 -15.36 -17.02 1.88
C LEU A 370 -15.73 -17.42 3.31
N CYS A 371 -16.95 -17.90 3.52
CA CYS A 371 -17.52 -18.12 4.85
C CYS A 371 -18.03 -19.56 5.06
N PRO A 372 -17.19 -20.60 4.78
CA PRO A 372 -17.55 -21.99 5.00
C PRO A 372 -17.24 -22.45 6.43
N PHE A 373 -17.36 -21.58 7.42
CA PHE A 373 -17.09 -21.93 8.82
C PHE A 373 -18.01 -23.07 9.30
N GLY A 374 -17.42 -23.98 10.07
CA GLY A 374 -18.10 -25.19 10.56
C GLY A 374 -18.17 -26.32 9.56
N LYS A 375 -17.92 -26.08 8.27
CA LYS A 375 -17.90 -27.13 7.26
C LYS A 375 -16.62 -27.97 7.35
N THR A 376 -16.76 -29.24 6.92
CA THR A 376 -15.67 -30.22 6.94
C THR A 376 -15.10 -30.41 5.53
N THR A 377 -13.79 -30.36 5.39
CA THR A 377 -13.09 -30.65 4.13
C THR A 377 -13.18 -32.14 3.78
N PRO A 378 -12.94 -32.54 2.51
CA PRO A 378 -12.86 -33.96 2.13
C PRO A 378 -11.84 -34.74 2.95
N GLY A 379 -10.78 -34.09 3.43
CA GLY A 379 -9.77 -34.68 4.33
C GLY A 379 -10.14 -34.74 5.80
N GLY A 380 -11.36 -34.34 6.18
CA GLY A 380 -11.88 -34.44 7.56
C GLY A 380 -11.55 -33.24 8.46
N GLN A 381 -10.90 -32.18 7.97
CA GLN A 381 -10.62 -30.98 8.75
C GLN A 381 -11.88 -30.07 8.80
N VAL A 382 -12.23 -29.61 10.00
CA VAL A 382 -13.28 -28.57 10.18
C VAL A 382 -12.65 -27.18 10.00
N LEU A 383 -13.25 -26.33 9.17
CA LEU A 383 -12.83 -24.97 8.92
C LEU A 383 -13.38 -24.02 10.01
N GLN A 384 -12.50 -23.49 10.85
CA GLN A 384 -12.89 -22.63 11.97
C GLN A 384 -12.33 -21.21 11.88
N ARG A 385 -11.23 -21.00 11.15
CA ARG A 385 -10.52 -19.73 11.05
C ARG A 385 -10.26 -19.37 9.58
N ASN A 386 -10.05 -18.09 9.31
CA ASN A 386 -9.65 -17.61 7.99
C ASN A 386 -8.38 -18.29 7.48
N GLU A 387 -7.45 -18.61 8.38
CA GLU A 387 -6.22 -19.33 8.02
C GLU A 387 -6.50 -20.77 7.55
N ASP A 388 -7.49 -21.46 8.13
CA ASP A 388 -7.91 -22.79 7.70
C ASP A 388 -8.50 -22.73 6.29
N ILE A 389 -9.34 -21.71 6.03
CA ILE A 389 -9.93 -21.44 4.70
C ILE A 389 -8.82 -21.11 3.69
N ARG A 390 -7.89 -20.24 4.04
CA ARG A 390 -6.75 -19.87 3.18
C ARG A 390 -5.95 -21.10 2.75
N LYS A 391 -5.58 -21.95 3.71
CA LYS A 391 -4.82 -23.19 3.44
C LYS A 391 -5.62 -24.14 2.57
N TYR A 392 -6.89 -24.35 2.87
CA TYR A 392 -7.77 -25.20 2.09
C TYR A 392 -7.87 -24.74 0.64
N VAL A 393 -8.15 -23.46 0.41
CA VAL A 393 -8.25 -22.87 -0.92
C VAL A 393 -6.92 -22.96 -1.68
N LEU A 394 -5.80 -22.75 -1.00
CA LEU A 394 -4.48 -22.86 -1.59
C LEU A 394 -4.17 -24.31 -2.02
N THR A 395 -4.48 -25.28 -1.18
CA THR A 395 -4.17 -26.69 -1.43
C THR A 395 -5.10 -27.32 -2.47
N GLU A 396 -6.43 -27.11 -2.33
CA GLU A 396 -7.41 -27.79 -3.17
C GLU A 396 -7.71 -27.06 -4.47
N ALA A 397 -7.73 -25.73 -4.44
CA ALA A 397 -8.05 -24.93 -5.63
C ALA A 397 -6.79 -24.37 -6.33
N GLY A 398 -5.64 -24.40 -5.67
CA GLY A 398 -4.42 -23.75 -6.17
C GLY A 398 -4.60 -22.23 -6.29
N VAL A 399 -5.26 -21.59 -5.31
CA VAL A 399 -5.51 -20.14 -5.31
C VAL A 399 -4.93 -19.52 -4.05
N GLY A 400 -3.99 -18.59 -4.22
CA GLY A 400 -3.39 -17.82 -3.13
C GLY A 400 -4.23 -16.59 -2.80
N ILE A 401 -4.65 -16.46 -1.53
CA ILE A 401 -5.45 -15.34 -1.00
C ILE A 401 -4.86 -14.82 0.30
N VAL A 402 -5.18 -13.59 0.72
CA VAL A 402 -4.65 -12.99 1.96
C VAL A 402 -5.80 -12.69 2.91
N PRO A 403 -5.83 -13.26 4.13
CA PRO A 403 -6.86 -12.98 5.11
C PRO A 403 -6.73 -11.56 5.68
N PHE A 404 -7.84 -10.96 6.09
CA PHE A 404 -7.87 -9.59 6.62
C PHE A 404 -7.15 -9.43 7.96
N GLN A 405 -6.86 -10.52 8.68
CA GLN A 405 -6.00 -10.51 9.86
C GLN A 405 -4.59 -9.97 9.54
N ALA A 406 -4.07 -10.24 8.34
CA ALA A 406 -2.79 -9.68 7.88
C ALA A 406 -2.81 -8.14 7.74
N PHE A 407 -3.99 -7.53 7.83
CA PHE A 407 -4.22 -6.08 7.74
C PHE A 407 -4.80 -5.49 9.02
N GLY A 408 -4.70 -6.22 10.16
CA GLY A 408 -5.07 -5.73 11.48
C GLY A 408 -6.52 -5.95 11.90
N VAL A 409 -7.34 -6.65 11.11
CA VAL A 409 -8.70 -7.01 11.52
C VAL A 409 -8.66 -8.17 12.51
N PRO A 410 -9.21 -8.04 13.71
CA PRO A 410 -9.12 -9.11 14.72
C PRO A 410 -10.12 -10.26 14.51
N GLY A 411 -11.19 -10.02 13.74
CA GLY A 411 -12.32 -10.96 13.58
C GLY A 411 -12.07 -12.05 12.55
N GLU A 412 -12.67 -13.23 12.80
CA GLU A 412 -12.68 -14.38 11.88
C GLU A 412 -14.01 -14.37 11.07
N GLU A 413 -14.13 -13.44 10.11
CA GLU A 413 -15.38 -13.16 9.40
C GLU A 413 -15.40 -13.65 7.95
N GLY A 414 -14.35 -14.32 7.51
CA GLY A 414 -14.24 -14.84 6.15
C GLY A 414 -13.87 -13.82 5.09
N TRP A 415 -13.30 -12.67 5.46
CA TRP A 415 -12.87 -11.65 4.51
C TRP A 415 -11.41 -11.82 4.09
N PHE A 416 -11.19 -11.69 2.77
CA PHE A 416 -9.88 -11.87 2.15
C PHE A 416 -9.63 -10.81 1.09
N ARG A 417 -8.34 -10.51 0.87
CA ARG A 417 -7.86 -9.69 -0.24
C ARG A 417 -7.37 -10.60 -1.37
N LEU A 418 -7.80 -10.29 -2.60
CA LEU A 418 -7.22 -10.77 -3.83
C LEU A 418 -6.54 -9.60 -4.55
N SER A 419 -5.40 -9.86 -5.20
CA SER A 419 -4.65 -8.88 -5.99
C SER A 419 -4.49 -9.38 -7.42
N VAL A 420 -4.73 -8.51 -8.40
CA VAL A 420 -4.67 -8.87 -9.83
C VAL A 420 -3.37 -8.41 -10.52
N GLY A 421 -2.46 -7.76 -9.79
CA GLY A 421 -1.26 -7.19 -10.39
C GLY A 421 -0.26 -8.21 -10.95
N ALA A 422 -0.28 -9.45 -10.46
CA ALA A 422 0.68 -10.48 -10.88
C ALA A 422 0.04 -11.68 -11.59
N ALA A 423 -1.30 -11.75 -11.65
CA ALA A 423 -2.00 -12.86 -12.29
C ALA A 423 -2.49 -12.47 -13.69
N SER A 424 -2.36 -13.38 -14.64
CA SER A 424 -2.96 -13.23 -15.97
C SER A 424 -4.46 -13.54 -15.96
N GLU A 425 -5.21 -13.03 -16.93
CA GLU A 425 -6.63 -13.37 -17.10
C GLU A 425 -6.85 -14.88 -17.30
N ALA A 426 -5.93 -15.54 -18.02
CA ALA A 426 -6.00 -16.98 -18.24
C ALA A 426 -5.85 -17.78 -16.93
N GLU A 427 -4.93 -17.38 -16.04
CA GLU A 427 -4.76 -18.00 -14.73
C GLU A 427 -6.00 -17.79 -13.85
N ILE A 428 -6.58 -16.59 -13.85
CA ILE A 428 -7.81 -16.28 -13.11
C ILE A 428 -8.98 -17.11 -13.65
N THR A 429 -9.16 -17.14 -14.97
CA THR A 429 -10.21 -17.93 -15.64
C THR A 429 -10.10 -19.42 -15.30
N ALA A 430 -8.89 -19.97 -15.27
CA ALA A 430 -8.67 -21.36 -14.90
C ALA A 430 -8.82 -21.63 -13.39
N ALA A 431 -8.63 -20.62 -12.54
CA ALA A 431 -8.70 -20.75 -11.08
C ALA A 431 -10.15 -20.76 -10.57
N LEU A 432 -11.05 -19.96 -11.15
CA LEU A 432 -12.43 -19.82 -10.69
C LEU A 432 -13.21 -21.15 -10.64
N PRO A 433 -13.17 -22.02 -11.68
CA PRO A 433 -13.83 -23.33 -11.60
C PRO A 433 -13.26 -24.25 -10.51
N ARG A 434 -11.93 -24.20 -10.28
CA ARG A 434 -11.29 -24.99 -9.22
C ARG A 434 -11.73 -24.51 -7.83
N LEU A 435 -11.81 -23.18 -7.63
CA LEU A 435 -12.32 -22.60 -6.40
C LEU A 435 -13.78 -23.00 -6.15
N ALA A 436 -14.64 -22.92 -7.17
CA ALA A 436 -16.02 -23.34 -7.07
C ALA A 436 -16.14 -24.85 -6.72
N ALA A 437 -15.34 -25.70 -7.35
CA ALA A 437 -15.31 -27.15 -7.06
C ALA A 437 -14.87 -27.41 -5.60
N ALA A 438 -13.84 -26.74 -5.12
CA ALA A 438 -13.36 -26.85 -3.75
C ALA A 438 -14.47 -26.42 -2.75
N MET A 439 -15.17 -25.33 -3.02
CA MET A 439 -16.27 -24.86 -2.15
C MET A 439 -17.45 -25.83 -2.13
N ARG A 440 -17.78 -26.47 -3.26
CA ARG A 440 -18.86 -27.51 -3.33
C ARG A 440 -18.46 -28.81 -2.64
N ALA A 441 -17.17 -29.14 -2.54
CA ALA A 441 -16.69 -30.37 -1.92
C ALA A 441 -16.79 -30.36 -0.38
N LEU A 442 -17.04 -29.21 0.23
CA LEU A 442 -17.20 -29.07 1.68
C LEU A 442 -18.53 -29.69 2.15
N LYS A 443 -18.46 -30.43 3.25
CA LYS A 443 -19.61 -31.16 3.84
C LYS A 443 -20.06 -30.49 5.15
N GLY A 444 -21.35 -30.63 5.46
CA GLY A 444 -21.94 -30.11 6.69
C GLY A 444 -22.75 -28.85 6.51
#